data_fa177a717b0d76333524ccd4c91b9ac7
#
_entry.id   fa177a717b0d76333524ccd4c91b9ac7
#
_cell.length_a   1.000
_cell.length_b   1.000
_cell.length_c   1.000
_cell.angle_alpha   90.00
_cell.angle_beta   90.00
_cell.angle_gamma   90.00
#
_symmetry.space_group_name_H-M   'P 1'
#
loop_
_entity.id
_entity.type
_entity.pdbx_description
1 polymer ?
#
loop_
_entity_poly.entity_id
_entity_poly.type
_entity_poly.pdbx_seq_one_letter_code
_entity_poly.pdbx_strand_id
1 'polypeptide(L)'
;FGSVTHTAKVWLNGQLIAQHKGGFTPFEADVTALLQPGETALLTVACDNRVNHSTLPVGNEDGQLAFFGSDNAGIPSVEAAKRAAAPQNRPNFDFFNYAGIHRPVVLYTTPKEYIEDVTIVPAVDGTVQYAVKTTGSAPVRVTVLDADGNAVASAESAEGTITIPEVHLWEPRP
;
A
#
# COMPACT_ATOMS: atom_id res chain seq x y z
N PHE A 1 5.03 7.70 -1.55
CA PHE A 1 4.45 7.73 -0.21
C PHE A 1 4.26 6.31 0.29
N GLY A 2 4.88 5.97 1.41
CA GLY A 2 4.76 4.64 2.00
C GLY A 2 3.42 4.42 2.72
N SER A 3 2.81 5.49 3.25
CA SER A 3 1.50 5.45 3.91
C SER A 3 1.04 6.84 4.32
N VAL A 4 -0.25 7.13 4.13
CA VAL A 4 -0.91 8.35 4.62
C VAL A 4 -2.31 8.00 5.13
N THR A 5 -2.57 8.19 6.42
CA THR A 5 -3.84 7.82 7.05
C THR A 5 -4.86 8.96 6.98
N HIS A 6 -6.08 8.71 6.48
CA HIS A 6 -6.57 7.51 5.74
C HIS A 6 -6.81 7.86 4.29
N THR A 7 -6.96 9.14 3.98
CA THR A 7 -7.12 9.70 2.65
C THR A 7 -6.11 10.82 2.43
N ALA A 8 -5.48 10.82 1.27
CA ALA A 8 -4.50 11.81 0.88
C ALA A 8 -4.90 12.53 -0.40
N LYS A 9 -4.58 13.82 -0.47
CA LYS A 9 -4.46 14.58 -1.72
C LYS A 9 -3.10 15.23 -1.75
N VAL A 10 -2.41 15.10 -2.87
CA VAL A 10 -1.03 15.57 -3.04
C VAL A 10 -0.92 16.51 -4.22
N TRP A 11 -0.32 17.67 -3.99
CA TRP A 11 -0.03 18.67 -5.02
C TRP A 11 1.48 18.92 -5.09
N LEU A 12 1.97 19.10 -6.30
CA LEU A 12 3.32 19.58 -6.57
C LEU A 12 3.22 20.92 -7.30
N ASN A 13 3.82 21.97 -6.73
CA ASN A 13 3.74 23.34 -7.24
C ASN A 13 2.29 23.81 -7.53
N GLY A 14 1.34 23.37 -6.68
CA GLY A 14 -0.08 23.69 -6.82
C GLY A 14 -0.88 22.79 -7.78
N GLN A 15 -0.23 21.93 -8.55
CA GLN A 15 -0.89 20.95 -9.42
C GLN A 15 -1.18 19.66 -8.65
N LEU A 16 -2.42 19.17 -8.71
CA LEU A 16 -2.81 17.89 -8.11
C LEU A 16 -2.14 16.73 -8.86
N ILE A 17 -1.34 15.92 -8.16
CA ILE A 17 -0.57 14.80 -8.72
C ILE A 17 -1.07 13.43 -8.26
N ALA A 18 -1.69 13.35 -7.09
CA ALA A 18 -2.24 12.10 -6.58
C ALA A 18 -3.42 12.33 -5.64
N GLN A 19 -4.33 11.35 -5.64
CA GLN A 19 -5.35 11.15 -4.62
C GLN A 19 -5.34 9.68 -4.24
N HIS A 20 -5.32 9.39 -2.94
CA HIS A 20 -5.26 8.02 -2.45
C HIS A 20 -6.17 7.83 -1.25
N LYS A 21 -6.80 6.66 -1.18
CA LYS A 21 -7.58 6.21 -0.05
C LYS A 21 -7.11 4.82 0.34
N GLY A 22 -6.59 4.69 1.55
CA GLY A 22 -6.00 3.47 2.05
C GLY A 22 -4.81 3.79 2.94
N GLY A 23 -5.05 3.93 4.26
CA GLY A 23 -4.08 4.49 5.20
C GLY A 23 -2.80 3.68 5.37
N PHE A 24 -2.75 2.42 4.91
CA PHE A 24 -1.63 1.50 5.15
C PHE A 24 -1.01 0.95 3.86
N THR A 25 -1.50 1.38 2.71
CA THR A 25 -1.00 1.00 1.39
C THR A 25 -0.14 2.12 0.80
N PRO A 26 0.97 1.79 0.12
CA PRO A 26 1.77 2.76 -0.59
C PRO A 26 1.05 3.27 -1.85
N PHE A 27 1.44 4.46 -2.30
CA PHE A 27 1.03 5.02 -3.58
C PHE A 27 2.12 5.94 -4.13
N GLU A 28 2.12 6.15 -5.44
CA GLU A 28 3.10 6.96 -6.13
C GLU A 28 2.49 7.79 -7.25
N ALA A 29 3.22 8.76 -7.73
CA ALA A 29 2.89 9.57 -8.89
C ALA A 29 4.16 9.89 -9.68
N ASP A 30 4.07 9.80 -11.01
CA ASP A 30 5.13 10.29 -11.88
C ASP A 30 5.10 11.84 -11.93
N VAL A 31 6.21 12.44 -11.55
CA VAL A 31 6.39 13.90 -11.50
C VAL A 31 7.45 14.40 -12.48
N THR A 32 7.89 13.55 -13.40
CA THR A 32 8.97 13.83 -14.35
C THR A 32 8.73 15.14 -15.12
N ALA A 33 7.50 15.37 -15.57
CA ALA A 33 7.15 16.57 -16.33
C ALA A 33 7.01 17.85 -15.48
N LEU A 34 7.00 17.72 -14.15
CA LEU A 34 6.73 18.83 -13.21
C LEU A 34 7.98 19.30 -12.46
N LEU A 35 9.07 18.56 -12.56
CA LEU A 35 10.32 18.85 -11.87
C LEU A 35 11.41 19.26 -12.87
N GLN A 36 12.19 20.26 -12.46
CA GLN A 36 13.40 20.67 -13.17
C GLN A 36 14.61 20.43 -12.27
N PRO A 37 15.66 19.75 -12.75
CA PRO A 37 16.88 19.55 -11.98
C PRO A 37 17.48 20.87 -11.49
N GLY A 38 17.80 20.95 -10.20
CA GLY A 38 18.38 22.13 -9.57
C GLY A 38 17.36 23.18 -9.12
N GLU A 39 16.09 23.04 -9.41
CA GLU A 39 15.04 23.93 -8.93
C GLU A 39 14.36 23.42 -7.66
N THR A 40 13.83 24.35 -6.86
CA THR A 40 13.02 24.02 -5.68
C THR A 40 11.58 23.79 -6.10
N ALA A 41 10.97 22.73 -5.59
CA ALA A 41 9.56 22.42 -5.79
C ALA A 41 8.84 22.33 -4.45
N LEU A 42 7.59 22.81 -4.40
CA LEU A 42 6.73 22.75 -3.22
C LEU A 42 5.80 21.55 -3.30
N LEU A 43 5.99 20.60 -2.40
CA LEU A 43 5.08 19.47 -2.21
C LEU A 43 4.09 19.79 -1.09
N THR A 44 2.80 19.77 -1.41
CA THR A 44 1.71 19.99 -0.46
C THR A 44 0.89 18.72 -0.32
N VAL A 45 0.65 18.29 0.92
CA VAL A 45 -0.11 17.06 1.21
C VAL A 45 -1.24 17.40 2.18
N ALA A 46 -2.48 17.13 1.78
CA ALA A 46 -3.62 17.13 2.68
C ALA A 46 -3.90 15.71 3.15
N CYS A 47 -3.88 15.52 4.47
CA CYS A 47 -4.16 14.25 5.13
C CYS A 47 -5.53 14.35 5.83
N ASP A 48 -6.39 13.38 5.58
CA ASP A 48 -7.69 13.27 6.26
C ASP A 48 -7.74 11.93 7.02
N ASN A 49 -7.72 12.01 8.35
CA ASN A 49 -7.74 10.83 9.23
C ASN A 49 -9.14 10.45 9.72
N ARG A 50 -10.18 11.04 9.14
CA ARG A 50 -11.55 10.64 9.49
C ARG A 50 -11.81 9.21 9.07
N VAL A 51 -12.32 8.43 10.01
CA VAL A 51 -12.77 7.06 9.78
C VAL A 51 -14.28 7.04 9.57
N ASN A 52 -14.73 6.17 8.67
CA ASN A 52 -16.14 5.97 8.32
C ASN A 52 -16.35 4.53 7.83
N HIS A 53 -17.56 4.20 7.38
CA HIS A 53 -17.87 2.84 6.88
C HIS A 53 -17.08 2.44 5.63
N SER A 54 -16.41 3.39 4.96
CA SER A 54 -15.64 3.14 3.74
C SER A 54 -14.13 3.24 3.94
N THR A 55 -13.65 3.40 5.18
CA THR A 55 -12.22 3.40 5.53
C THR A 55 -11.79 2.07 6.14
N LEU A 56 -10.49 1.82 6.20
CA LEU A 56 -9.85 0.80 7.01
C LEU A 56 -8.86 1.49 7.96
N PRO A 57 -9.06 1.42 9.28
CA PRO A 57 -10.17 0.75 9.99
C PRO A 57 -11.53 1.39 9.69
N VAL A 58 -12.59 0.58 9.81
CA VAL A 58 -13.97 1.05 9.67
C VAL A 58 -14.31 1.96 10.85
N GLY A 59 -14.87 3.11 10.56
CA GLY A 59 -15.30 4.07 11.57
C GLY A 59 -16.72 3.82 12.06
N ASN A 60 -17.05 4.47 13.16
CA ASN A 60 -18.37 4.45 13.79
C ASN A 60 -19.08 5.77 13.51
N GLU A 61 -19.69 5.91 12.32
CA GLU A 61 -20.34 7.15 11.88
C GLU A 61 -21.61 7.48 12.64
N ASP A 62 -22.33 6.45 13.12
CA ASP A 62 -23.69 6.60 13.65
C ASP A 62 -23.71 6.84 15.17
N GLY A 63 -22.56 7.04 15.81
CA GLY A 63 -22.49 7.15 17.26
C GLY A 63 -22.93 5.88 18.00
N GLN A 64 -23.13 4.78 17.29
CA GLN A 64 -23.39 3.48 17.91
C GLN A 64 -22.16 3.04 18.69
N LEU A 65 -22.39 2.58 19.90
CA LEU A 65 -21.36 2.09 20.79
C LEU A 65 -20.54 1.01 20.09
N ALA A 66 -19.22 1.17 20.09
CA ALA A 66 -18.32 0.09 19.68
C ALA A 66 -18.70 -1.22 20.36
N PHE A 67 -18.63 -2.31 19.64
CA PHE A 67 -19.05 -3.63 20.10
C PHE A 67 -18.37 -4.10 21.40
N PHE A 68 -17.28 -3.42 21.78
CA PHE A 68 -16.54 -3.62 23.00
C PHE A 68 -16.48 -2.33 23.82
N GLY A 69 -17.44 -2.12 24.71
CA GLY A 69 -17.37 -0.99 25.64
C GLY A 69 -18.71 -0.36 25.95
N SER A 70 -19.73 -1.16 26.17
CA SER A 70 -20.88 -0.66 26.88
C SER A 70 -20.52 -0.58 28.36
N ASP A 71 -20.29 0.62 28.86
CA ASP A 71 -20.37 0.85 30.29
C ASP A 71 -21.79 0.48 30.71
N ASN A 72 -21.94 -0.60 31.44
CA ASN A 72 -23.19 -1.06 32.03
C ASN A 72 -23.72 -0.13 33.14
N ALA A 73 -23.44 1.14 33.03
CA ALA A 73 -23.85 2.13 34.02
C ALA A 73 -25.05 2.93 33.52
N GLY A 74 -26.22 2.46 33.88
CA GLY A 74 -27.41 3.29 34.03
C GLY A 74 -27.95 4.01 32.77
N ILE A 75 -29.15 4.54 32.84
CA ILE A 75 -29.78 5.34 31.77
C ILE A 75 -28.90 6.58 31.54
N PRO A 76 -28.36 6.78 30.32
CA PRO A 76 -27.51 7.93 30.02
C PRO A 76 -28.28 9.22 30.26
N SER A 77 -27.61 10.25 30.81
CA SER A 77 -28.16 11.59 30.80
C SER A 77 -28.41 12.05 29.34
N VAL A 78 -29.35 12.97 29.14
CA VAL A 78 -29.64 13.52 27.79
C VAL A 78 -28.36 14.05 27.11
N GLU A 79 -27.42 14.59 27.88
CA GLU A 79 -26.12 15.06 27.37
C GLU A 79 -25.19 13.91 26.98
N ALA A 80 -25.20 12.80 27.72
CA ALA A 80 -24.43 11.60 27.36
C ALA A 80 -25.01 10.95 26.10
N ALA A 81 -26.34 10.90 25.97
CA ALA A 81 -27.02 10.43 24.76
C ALA A 81 -26.72 11.31 23.52
N LYS A 82 -26.72 12.63 23.68
CA LYS A 82 -26.33 13.57 22.61
C LYS A 82 -24.87 13.42 22.20
N ARG A 83 -23.94 13.19 23.16
CA ARG A 83 -22.53 12.94 22.87
C ARG A 83 -22.33 11.59 22.16
N ALA A 84 -23.08 10.57 22.56
CA ALA A 84 -23.02 9.26 21.93
C ALA A 84 -23.60 9.28 20.50
N ALA A 85 -24.59 10.13 20.24
CA ALA A 85 -25.18 10.32 18.92
C ALA A 85 -24.36 11.22 17.98
N ALA A 86 -23.37 11.98 18.51
CA ALA A 86 -22.50 12.78 17.67
C ALA A 86 -21.51 11.89 16.90
N PRO A 87 -21.28 12.15 15.60
CA PRO A 87 -20.26 11.44 14.85
C PRO A 87 -18.92 11.51 15.56
N GLN A 88 -18.34 10.38 15.86
CA GLN A 88 -17.05 10.29 16.54
C GLN A 88 -16.03 9.68 15.58
N ASN A 89 -14.84 10.31 15.51
CA ASN A 89 -13.73 9.79 14.72
C ASN A 89 -13.05 8.60 15.42
N ARG A 90 -13.81 7.54 15.65
CA ARG A 90 -13.35 6.32 16.34
C ARG A 90 -13.50 5.10 15.44
N PRO A 91 -12.49 4.22 15.41
CA PRO A 91 -12.63 2.92 14.78
C PRO A 91 -13.71 2.07 15.48
N ASN A 92 -14.31 1.15 14.73
CA ASN A 92 -15.34 0.23 15.24
C ASN A 92 -14.74 -1.00 15.95
N PHE A 93 -13.50 -0.92 16.42
CA PHE A 93 -12.82 -1.96 17.21
C PHE A 93 -11.59 -1.36 17.91
N ASP A 94 -10.89 -2.14 18.72
CA ASP A 94 -9.70 -1.72 19.45
C ASP A 94 -8.53 -1.44 18.47
N PHE A 95 -8.38 -0.17 18.11
CA PHE A 95 -7.38 0.30 17.17
C PHE A 95 -7.03 1.76 17.42
N PHE A 96 -5.74 2.08 17.36
CA PHE A 96 -5.27 3.47 17.41
C PHE A 96 -5.43 4.16 16.05
N ASN A 97 -6.21 5.20 16.01
CA ASN A 97 -6.41 6.01 14.79
C ASN A 97 -5.26 7.02 14.62
N TYR A 98 -4.14 6.55 14.08
CA TYR A 98 -3.02 7.43 13.73
C TYR A 98 -3.41 8.41 12.63
N ALA A 99 -2.74 9.56 12.59
CA ALA A 99 -3.01 10.61 11.62
C ALA A 99 -1.75 10.97 10.83
N GLY A 100 -1.94 11.32 9.57
CA GLY A 100 -0.92 11.91 8.74
C GLY A 100 0.00 10.91 8.04
N ILE A 101 1.21 11.38 7.73
CA ILE A 101 2.23 10.62 7.00
C ILE A 101 3.09 9.90 8.04
N HIS A 102 2.92 8.58 8.17
CA HIS A 102 3.66 7.79 9.17
C HIS A 102 4.68 6.82 8.57
N ARG A 103 4.83 6.79 7.25
CA ARG A 103 5.90 6.11 6.53
C ARG A 103 6.65 7.08 5.62
N PRO A 104 7.88 6.76 5.20
CA PRO A 104 8.69 7.67 4.41
C PRO A 104 8.00 8.17 3.13
N VAL A 105 8.28 9.42 2.79
CA VAL A 105 8.05 9.99 1.46
C VAL A 105 9.38 9.97 0.73
N VAL A 106 9.42 9.33 -0.42
CA VAL A 106 10.64 9.13 -1.20
C VAL A 106 10.45 9.71 -2.60
N LEU A 107 11.40 10.47 -3.06
CA LEU A 107 11.59 10.80 -4.47
C LEU A 107 12.67 9.87 -5.01
N TYR A 108 12.37 9.15 -6.08
CA TYR A 108 13.32 8.27 -6.73
C TYR A 108 13.32 8.51 -8.24
N THR A 109 14.39 8.12 -8.89
CA THR A 109 14.54 8.20 -10.33
C THR A 109 14.81 6.81 -10.90
N THR A 110 14.34 6.58 -12.10
CA THR A 110 14.60 5.36 -12.88
C THR A 110 15.33 5.73 -14.18
N PRO A 111 16.04 4.77 -14.79
CA PRO A 111 16.40 4.89 -16.19
C PRO A 111 15.16 5.08 -17.07
N LYS A 112 15.33 5.48 -18.33
CA LYS A 112 14.20 5.60 -19.27
C LYS A 112 13.55 4.26 -19.55
N GLU A 113 14.35 3.21 -19.62
CA GLU A 113 13.88 1.83 -19.71
C GLU A 113 14.13 1.13 -18.38
N TYR A 114 13.09 0.60 -17.79
CA TYR A 114 13.14 -0.09 -16.50
C TYR A 114 12.03 -1.16 -16.42
N ILE A 115 12.17 -2.04 -15.44
CA ILE A 115 11.13 -3.01 -15.11
C ILE A 115 10.03 -2.28 -14.33
N GLU A 116 8.82 -2.23 -14.89
CA GLU A 116 7.66 -1.59 -14.28
C GLU A 116 6.95 -2.52 -13.29
N ASP A 117 6.83 -3.80 -13.67
CA ASP A 117 6.15 -4.80 -12.85
C ASP A 117 6.68 -6.21 -13.11
N VAL A 118 6.59 -7.07 -12.12
CA VAL A 118 6.93 -8.47 -12.21
C VAL A 118 5.85 -9.31 -11.55
N THR A 119 5.18 -10.14 -12.35
CA THR A 119 4.23 -11.13 -11.87
C THR A 119 4.90 -12.50 -11.82
N ILE A 120 4.80 -13.20 -10.68
CA ILE A 120 5.36 -14.53 -10.47
C ILE A 120 4.27 -15.41 -9.86
N VAL A 121 3.97 -16.54 -10.52
CA VAL A 121 2.97 -17.50 -10.07
C VAL A 121 3.63 -18.89 -9.98
N PRO A 122 4.10 -19.28 -8.78
CA PRO A 122 4.68 -20.61 -8.57
C PRO A 122 3.60 -21.68 -8.41
N ALA A 123 3.93 -22.90 -8.80
CA ALA A 123 3.13 -24.10 -8.57
C ALA A 123 3.92 -25.14 -7.76
N VAL A 124 3.21 -26.04 -7.10
CA VAL A 124 3.81 -27.07 -6.22
C VAL A 124 4.67 -28.11 -6.96
N ASP A 125 4.49 -28.23 -8.27
CA ASP A 125 5.26 -29.14 -9.11
C ASP A 125 6.62 -28.54 -9.55
N GLY A 126 6.96 -27.34 -9.04
CA GLY A 126 8.20 -26.63 -9.40
C GLY A 126 8.08 -25.78 -10.66
N THR A 127 6.91 -25.69 -11.28
CA THR A 127 6.70 -24.76 -12.39
C THR A 127 6.45 -23.35 -11.86
N VAL A 128 7.02 -22.34 -12.54
CA VAL A 128 6.87 -20.93 -12.23
C VAL A 128 6.48 -20.20 -13.49
N GLN A 129 5.24 -19.71 -13.54
CA GLN A 129 4.83 -18.78 -14.59
C GLN A 129 5.28 -17.38 -14.20
N TYR A 130 5.81 -16.62 -15.16
CA TYR A 130 6.24 -15.25 -14.91
C TYR A 130 5.88 -14.33 -16.08
N ALA A 131 5.69 -13.06 -15.75
CA ALA A 131 5.56 -11.96 -16.69
C ALA A 131 6.28 -10.73 -16.15
N VAL A 132 7.16 -10.15 -16.97
CA VAL A 132 7.93 -8.93 -16.65
C VAL A 132 7.47 -7.83 -17.58
N LYS A 133 6.91 -6.77 -17.00
CA LYS A 133 6.50 -5.58 -17.74
C LYS A 133 7.64 -4.55 -17.71
N THR A 134 8.04 -4.10 -18.89
CA THR A 134 9.09 -3.08 -19.05
C THR A 134 8.53 -1.83 -19.75
N THR A 135 9.14 -0.68 -19.50
CA THR A 135 8.78 0.58 -20.16
C THR A 135 9.40 0.73 -21.56
N GLY A 136 10.30 -0.18 -21.94
CA GLY A 136 11.02 -0.17 -23.20
C GLY A 136 11.09 -1.52 -23.87
N SER A 137 12.03 -1.70 -24.81
CA SER A 137 12.21 -2.93 -25.59
C SER A 137 13.49 -3.69 -25.26
N ALA A 138 14.16 -3.37 -24.18
CA ALA A 138 15.37 -4.06 -23.74
C ALA A 138 15.09 -5.56 -23.49
N PRO A 139 16.02 -6.46 -23.87
CA PRO A 139 15.85 -7.89 -23.64
C PRO A 139 15.78 -8.19 -22.14
N VAL A 140 14.86 -9.07 -21.77
CA VAL A 140 14.63 -9.51 -20.38
C VAL A 140 15.25 -10.87 -20.18
N ARG A 141 16.05 -11.01 -19.11
CA ARG A 141 16.50 -12.28 -18.58
C ARG A 141 15.93 -12.49 -17.19
N VAL A 142 15.33 -13.65 -16.96
CA VAL A 142 14.86 -14.10 -15.64
C VAL A 142 15.77 -15.24 -15.19
N THR A 143 16.27 -15.16 -13.98
CA THR A 143 17.12 -16.20 -13.38
C THR A 143 16.57 -16.55 -12.01
N VAL A 144 16.35 -17.84 -11.76
CA VAL A 144 16.01 -18.38 -10.44
C VAL A 144 17.28 -18.79 -9.74
N LEU A 145 17.48 -18.31 -8.53
CA LEU A 145 18.63 -18.62 -7.69
C LEU A 145 18.20 -19.48 -6.51
N ASP A 146 19.08 -20.38 -6.07
CA ASP A 146 18.93 -21.10 -4.80
C ASP A 146 19.33 -20.21 -3.60
N ALA A 147 19.26 -20.77 -2.39
CA ALA A 147 19.62 -20.07 -1.15
C ALA A 147 21.10 -19.66 -1.08
N ASP A 148 21.97 -20.34 -1.81
CA ASP A 148 23.41 -20.07 -1.88
C ASP A 148 23.77 -19.08 -3.01
N GLY A 149 22.76 -18.67 -3.80
CA GLY A 149 22.93 -17.72 -4.91
C GLY A 149 23.34 -18.37 -6.23
N ASN A 150 23.27 -19.69 -6.37
CA ASN A 150 23.55 -20.36 -7.62
C ASN A 150 22.32 -20.35 -8.54
N ALA A 151 22.54 -20.18 -9.83
CA ALA A 151 21.47 -20.23 -10.81
C ALA A 151 20.98 -21.68 -11.01
N VAL A 152 19.72 -21.92 -10.71
CA VAL A 152 19.06 -23.25 -10.88
C VAL A 152 18.22 -23.32 -12.15
N ALA A 153 17.73 -22.19 -12.65
CA ALA A 153 17.00 -22.09 -13.90
C ALA A 153 17.06 -20.67 -14.48
N SER A 154 16.93 -20.52 -15.79
CA SER A 154 16.87 -19.21 -16.43
C SER A 154 16.07 -19.23 -17.73
N ALA A 155 15.57 -18.05 -18.13
CA ALA A 155 14.91 -17.82 -19.41
C ALA A 155 15.25 -16.41 -19.94
N GLU A 156 15.27 -16.29 -21.26
CA GLU A 156 15.51 -15.01 -21.96
C GLU A 156 14.25 -14.56 -22.70
N SER A 157 13.23 -14.22 -21.91
CA SER A 157 11.96 -13.69 -22.42
C SER A 157 11.28 -12.86 -21.34
N ALA A 158 10.41 -11.94 -21.75
CA ALA A 158 9.64 -11.12 -20.81
C ALA A 158 8.50 -11.91 -20.15
N GLU A 159 8.07 -13.02 -20.74
CA GLU A 159 7.03 -13.88 -20.18
C GLU A 159 7.32 -15.34 -20.52
N GLY A 160 6.82 -16.24 -19.68
CA GLY A 160 7.00 -17.67 -19.90
C GLY A 160 6.78 -18.52 -18.66
N THR A 161 7.26 -19.76 -18.78
CA THR A 161 7.27 -20.74 -17.68
C THR A 161 8.68 -21.28 -17.50
N ILE A 162 9.14 -21.31 -16.26
CA ILE A 162 10.39 -21.92 -15.85
C ILE A 162 10.06 -23.14 -14.99
N THR A 163 10.77 -24.25 -15.17
CA THR A 163 10.67 -25.41 -14.27
C THR A 163 11.91 -25.45 -13.39
N ILE A 164 11.70 -25.48 -12.08
CA ILE A 164 12.75 -25.61 -11.07
C ILE A 164 12.89 -27.09 -10.75
N PRO A 165 14.04 -27.71 -11.04
CA PRO A 165 14.28 -29.10 -10.67
C PRO A 165 14.41 -29.24 -9.15
N GLU A 166 13.94 -30.34 -8.59
CA GLU A 166 14.09 -30.70 -7.17
C GLU A 166 13.66 -29.56 -6.21
N VAL A 167 12.45 -28.97 -6.45
CA VAL A 167 11.95 -27.87 -5.67
C VAL A 167 11.75 -28.27 -4.20
N HIS A 168 12.29 -27.44 -3.27
CA HIS A 168 11.96 -27.52 -1.86
C HIS A 168 10.73 -26.66 -1.56
N LEU A 169 9.65 -27.32 -1.15
CA LEU A 169 8.45 -26.62 -0.73
C LEU A 169 8.63 -26.02 0.67
N TRP A 170 7.98 -24.88 0.87
CA TRP A 170 7.94 -24.28 2.20
C TRP A 170 7.15 -25.17 3.16
N GLU A 171 7.72 -25.44 4.32
CA GLU A 171 7.07 -26.15 5.40
C GLU A 171 7.10 -25.29 6.67
N PRO A 172 6.04 -25.29 7.49
CA PRO A 172 6.08 -24.63 8.78
C PRO A 172 7.12 -25.35 9.65
N ARG A 173 7.82 -24.60 10.49
CA ARG A 173 8.74 -25.20 11.46
C ARG A 173 7.94 -26.10 12.40
N PRO A 174 8.44 -27.31 12.74
CA PRO A 174 7.83 -28.19 13.70
C PRO A 174 7.84 -27.57 15.10
#